data_1cb75fb45982f78f31b6c2d464ecf1be
#
_entry.id   1cb75fb45982f78f31b6c2d464ecf1be
#
_cell.length_a   1.000
_cell.length_b   1.000
_cell.length_c   1.000
_cell.angle_alpha   90.00
_cell.angle_beta   90.00
_cell.angle_gamma   90.00
#
_symmetry.space_group_name_H-M   'P 1'
#
loop_
_entity.id
_entity.type
_entity.pdbx_description
1 polymer ?
#
loop_
_entity_poly.entity_id
_entity_poly.type
_entity_poly.pdbx_seq_one_letter_code
_entity_poly.pdbx_strand_id
1 'polypeptide(L)'
;MSRVQLALNVSDMDAAVEFYSKLFGAEPAKRRMGYASFAIAEPALKLVLIENPEARGTGATGALNHIGVEVETPEEVKAATLRLADEGLAPEVQESTTCCYAVQDKAWVSDPDGAPWEVYTVLADASAEIGLAGDGSCCAGAEASELVNIGAKTSPACC
;
A
#
# COMPACT_ATOMS: atom_id res chain seq x y z
N MET A 1 -17.75 -19.23 -1.72
CA MET A 1 -16.41 -18.74 -1.36
C MET A 1 -16.57 -17.41 -0.63
N SER A 2 -16.03 -17.25 0.57
CA SER A 2 -16.04 -15.97 1.29
C SER A 2 -14.87 -15.12 0.84
N ARG A 3 -15.01 -13.79 0.90
CA ARG A 3 -13.94 -12.82 0.61
C ARG A 3 -14.06 -11.61 1.52
N VAL A 4 -12.94 -10.97 1.80
CA VAL A 4 -12.92 -9.69 2.53
C VAL A 4 -13.48 -8.59 1.63
N GLN A 5 -14.23 -7.65 2.20
CA GLN A 5 -14.57 -6.39 1.54
C GLN A 5 -13.80 -5.26 2.20
N LEU A 6 -13.06 -4.50 1.37
CA LEU A 6 -12.44 -3.24 1.74
C LEU A 6 -13.19 -2.12 1.03
N ALA A 7 -13.55 -1.07 1.75
CA ALA A 7 -14.17 0.13 1.18
C ALA A 7 -13.26 1.34 1.47
N LEU A 8 -12.91 2.08 0.42
CA LEU A 8 -12.07 3.27 0.47
C LEU A 8 -12.82 4.48 -0.04
N ASN A 9 -12.62 5.62 0.59
CA ASN A 9 -12.98 6.90 0.02
C ASN A 9 -11.87 7.34 -0.93
N VAL A 10 -12.26 7.84 -2.10
CA VAL A 10 -11.34 8.33 -3.13
C VAL A 10 -11.79 9.71 -3.60
N SER A 11 -10.84 10.61 -3.81
CA SER A 11 -11.18 11.99 -4.18
C SER A 11 -11.56 12.17 -5.65
N ASP A 12 -11.08 11.28 -6.50
CA ASP A 12 -11.29 11.26 -7.93
C ASP A 12 -11.55 9.81 -8.38
N MET A 13 -12.77 9.53 -8.81
CA MET A 13 -13.18 8.18 -9.19
C MET A 13 -12.45 7.66 -10.42
N ASP A 14 -12.17 8.50 -11.40
CA ASP A 14 -11.52 8.09 -12.63
C ASP A 14 -10.06 7.73 -12.37
N ALA A 15 -9.34 8.58 -11.65
CA ALA A 15 -7.95 8.33 -11.25
C ALA A 15 -7.83 7.08 -10.36
N ALA A 16 -8.74 6.91 -9.40
CA ALA A 16 -8.75 5.73 -8.54
C ALA A 16 -9.05 4.44 -9.32
N VAL A 17 -10.03 4.45 -10.22
CA VAL A 17 -10.34 3.28 -11.07
C VAL A 17 -9.13 2.93 -11.94
N GLU A 18 -8.46 3.90 -12.56
CA GLU A 18 -7.26 3.65 -13.34
C GLU A 18 -6.15 3.01 -12.49
N PHE A 19 -5.88 3.58 -11.32
CA PHE A 19 -4.86 3.04 -10.40
C PHE A 19 -5.16 1.60 -9.98
N TYR A 20 -6.37 1.35 -9.47
CA TYR A 20 -6.73 0.02 -8.96
C TYR A 20 -6.88 -1.02 -10.07
N SER A 21 -7.25 -0.62 -11.29
CA SER A 21 -7.21 -1.53 -12.45
C SER A 21 -5.78 -1.98 -12.75
N LYS A 22 -4.81 -1.06 -12.71
CA LYS A 22 -3.38 -1.37 -12.89
C LYS A 22 -2.83 -2.19 -11.73
N LEU A 23 -3.14 -1.81 -10.48
CA LEU A 23 -2.64 -2.51 -9.29
C LEU A 23 -3.03 -3.99 -9.29
N PHE A 24 -4.30 -4.29 -9.58
CA PHE A 24 -4.83 -5.65 -9.54
C PHE A 24 -4.90 -6.35 -10.91
N GLY A 25 -4.55 -5.67 -12.00
CA GLY A 25 -4.69 -6.21 -13.35
C GLY A 25 -6.14 -6.59 -13.68
N ALA A 26 -7.13 -5.84 -13.19
CA ALA A 26 -8.54 -6.18 -13.30
C ALA A 26 -9.40 -4.94 -13.53
N GLU A 27 -10.44 -5.08 -14.34
CA GLU A 27 -11.42 -4.03 -14.54
C GLU A 27 -12.49 -4.02 -13.42
N PRO A 28 -13.13 -2.85 -13.14
CA PRO A 28 -14.20 -2.81 -12.15
C PRO A 28 -15.39 -3.68 -12.58
N ALA A 29 -15.83 -4.56 -11.70
CA ALA A 29 -17.00 -5.41 -11.91
C ALA A 29 -18.31 -4.58 -11.96
N LYS A 30 -18.30 -3.39 -11.35
CA LYS A 30 -19.44 -2.46 -11.37
C LYS A 30 -18.93 -1.03 -11.24
N ARG A 31 -19.48 -0.12 -12.05
CA ARG A 31 -19.22 1.31 -11.98
C ARG A 31 -20.52 2.11 -12.07
N ARG A 32 -20.68 3.12 -11.24
CA ARG A 32 -21.79 4.09 -11.18
C ARG A 32 -21.22 5.47 -10.84
N MET A 33 -22.03 6.50 -10.94
CA MET A 33 -21.65 7.84 -10.47
C MET A 33 -21.25 7.77 -8.98
N GLY A 34 -20.05 8.23 -8.64
CA GLY A 34 -19.52 8.23 -7.28
C GLY A 34 -19.23 6.84 -6.68
N TYR A 35 -19.21 5.78 -7.49
CA TYR A 35 -19.05 4.41 -6.99
C TYR A 35 -18.37 3.49 -8.01
N ALA A 36 -17.40 2.69 -7.56
CA ALA A 36 -16.88 1.56 -8.31
C ALA A 36 -16.65 0.35 -7.37
N SER A 37 -16.68 -0.86 -7.93
CA SER A 37 -16.28 -2.06 -7.17
C SER A 37 -15.54 -3.04 -8.05
N PHE A 38 -14.50 -3.64 -7.49
CA PHE A 38 -13.69 -4.68 -8.09
C PHE A 38 -13.99 -6.02 -7.41
N ALA A 39 -13.97 -7.08 -8.18
CA ALA A 39 -14.05 -8.45 -7.71
C ALA A 39 -12.70 -9.13 -7.97
N ILE A 40 -11.75 -8.91 -7.07
CA ILE A 40 -10.41 -9.48 -7.17
C ILE A 40 -10.49 -10.96 -6.80
N ALA A 41 -9.89 -11.81 -7.62
CA ALA A 41 -9.90 -13.25 -7.39
C ALA A 41 -8.73 -13.69 -6.48
N GLU A 42 -7.57 -13.10 -6.73
CA GLU A 42 -6.33 -13.43 -6.03
C GLU A 42 -5.58 -12.13 -5.68
N PRO A 43 -5.46 -11.81 -4.38
CA PRO A 43 -6.17 -12.39 -3.23
C PRO A 43 -7.69 -12.18 -3.30
N ALA A 44 -8.47 -13.03 -2.62
CA ALA A 44 -9.93 -12.96 -2.66
C ALA A 44 -10.47 -11.69 -1.97
N LEU A 45 -10.62 -10.61 -2.72
CA LEU A 45 -10.99 -9.29 -2.23
C LEU A 45 -12.14 -8.69 -3.03
N LYS A 46 -13.11 -8.09 -2.34
CA LYS A 46 -14.04 -7.13 -2.92
C LYS A 46 -13.60 -5.73 -2.53
N LEU A 47 -13.02 -4.99 -3.47
CA LEU A 47 -12.67 -3.59 -3.28
C LEU A 47 -13.86 -2.72 -3.71
N VAL A 48 -14.23 -1.78 -2.86
CA VAL A 48 -15.27 -0.78 -3.12
C VAL A 48 -14.66 0.61 -3.03
N LEU A 49 -14.87 1.42 -4.05
CA LEU A 49 -14.48 2.83 -4.10
C LEU A 49 -15.72 3.70 -3.99
N ILE A 50 -15.67 4.68 -3.11
CA ILE A 50 -16.74 5.65 -2.85
C ILE A 50 -16.14 7.04 -3.05
N GLU A 51 -16.69 7.80 -3.99
CA GLU A 51 -16.18 9.14 -4.26
C GLU A 51 -16.49 10.09 -3.09
N ASN A 52 -15.44 10.70 -2.59
CA ASN A 52 -15.48 11.73 -1.55
C ASN A 52 -14.33 12.73 -1.79
N PRO A 53 -14.60 13.93 -2.32
CA PRO A 53 -13.57 14.91 -2.62
C PRO A 53 -12.70 15.31 -1.41
N GLU A 54 -13.19 15.13 -0.19
CA GLU A 54 -12.45 15.41 1.04
C GLU A 54 -11.36 14.36 1.33
N ALA A 55 -11.36 13.22 0.61
CA ALA A 55 -10.33 12.21 0.73
C ALA A 55 -8.99 12.61 0.07
N ARG A 56 -8.96 13.72 -0.69
CA ARG A 56 -7.77 14.14 -1.44
C ARG A 56 -6.54 14.29 -0.56
N GLY A 57 -5.51 13.49 -0.86
CA GLY A 57 -4.23 13.53 -0.17
C GLY A 57 -4.27 13.11 1.30
N THR A 58 -5.36 12.46 1.75
CA THR A 58 -5.47 12.01 3.15
C THR A 58 -4.65 10.76 3.42
N GLY A 59 -4.34 9.97 2.38
CA GLY A 59 -3.60 8.74 2.51
C GLY A 59 -4.27 7.73 3.43
N ALA A 60 -3.46 6.97 4.16
CA ALA A 60 -3.90 6.13 5.26
C ALA A 60 -3.84 6.93 6.56
N THR A 61 -4.98 7.22 7.14
CA THR A 61 -5.10 7.99 8.38
C THR A 61 -5.93 7.25 9.44
N GLY A 62 -5.70 7.56 10.69
CA GLY A 62 -6.43 6.95 11.81
C GLY A 62 -6.06 5.48 12.00
N ALA A 63 -7.03 4.59 11.90
CA ALA A 63 -6.84 3.16 12.14
C ALA A 63 -6.18 2.42 10.97
N LEU A 64 -6.22 2.95 9.74
CA LEU A 64 -5.55 2.38 8.59
C LEU A 64 -4.13 2.90 8.52
N ASN A 65 -3.13 2.02 8.52
CA ASN A 65 -1.74 2.34 8.30
C ASN A 65 -1.37 2.15 6.83
N HIS A 66 -1.49 0.94 6.32
CA HIS A 66 -1.28 0.56 4.92
C HIS A 66 -2.08 -0.69 4.58
N ILE A 67 -2.02 -1.12 3.33
CA ILE A 67 -2.65 -2.35 2.86
C ILE A 67 -1.58 -3.18 2.16
N GLY A 68 -1.48 -4.47 2.52
CA GLY A 68 -0.47 -5.37 1.98
C GLY A 68 -1.08 -6.55 1.23
N VAL A 69 -0.37 -7.00 0.20
CA VAL A 69 -0.58 -8.28 -0.48
C VAL A 69 0.66 -9.13 -0.26
N GLU A 70 0.53 -10.16 0.57
CA GLU A 70 1.59 -11.13 0.78
C GLU A 70 1.61 -12.12 -0.38
N VAL A 71 2.81 -12.36 -0.93
CA VAL A 71 3.07 -13.37 -1.95
C VAL A 71 4.07 -14.40 -1.43
N GLU A 72 4.15 -15.56 -2.07
CA GLU A 72 4.91 -16.70 -1.53
C GLU A 72 6.42 -16.56 -1.71
N THR A 73 6.87 -15.84 -2.75
CA THR A 73 8.28 -15.82 -3.14
C THR A 73 8.81 -14.44 -3.51
N PRO A 74 10.13 -14.19 -3.36
CA PRO A 74 10.77 -12.96 -3.84
C PRO A 74 10.60 -12.74 -5.36
N GLU A 75 10.54 -13.82 -6.13
CA GLU A 75 10.33 -13.77 -7.57
C GLU A 75 8.95 -13.20 -7.90
N GLU A 76 7.94 -13.48 -7.09
CA GLU A 76 6.61 -12.91 -7.25
C GLU A 76 6.58 -11.42 -6.90
N VAL A 77 7.30 -10.98 -5.86
CA VAL A 77 7.49 -9.54 -5.57
C VAL A 77 8.14 -8.84 -6.75
N LYS A 78 9.20 -9.43 -7.30
CA LYS A 78 9.89 -8.88 -8.48
C LYS A 78 9.00 -8.85 -9.71
N ALA A 79 8.23 -9.89 -9.96
CA ALA A 79 7.27 -9.95 -11.08
C ALA A 79 6.18 -8.88 -10.93
N ALA A 80 5.64 -8.70 -9.73
CA ALA A 80 4.67 -7.65 -9.44
C ALA A 80 5.28 -6.25 -9.63
N THR A 81 6.52 -6.03 -9.16
CA THR A 81 7.25 -4.76 -9.34
C THR A 81 7.39 -4.40 -10.82
N LEU A 82 7.85 -5.36 -11.64
CA LEU A 82 8.03 -5.13 -13.08
C LEU A 82 6.69 -4.83 -13.76
N ARG A 83 5.65 -5.60 -13.44
CA ARG A 83 4.31 -5.38 -13.99
C ARG A 83 3.77 -4.00 -13.62
N LEU A 84 3.90 -3.58 -12.35
CA LEU A 84 3.44 -2.26 -11.90
C LEU A 84 4.21 -1.13 -12.58
N ALA A 85 5.52 -1.30 -12.78
CA ALA A 85 6.34 -0.34 -13.51
C ALA A 85 5.93 -0.24 -14.99
N ASP A 86 5.67 -1.36 -15.65
CA ASP A 86 5.19 -1.39 -17.04
C ASP A 86 3.82 -0.72 -17.21
N GLU A 87 2.97 -0.78 -16.19
CA GLU A 87 1.68 -0.08 -16.13
C GLU A 87 1.82 1.42 -15.80
N GLY A 88 3.06 1.90 -15.58
CA GLY A 88 3.35 3.31 -15.28
C GLY A 88 3.11 3.70 -13.82
N LEU A 89 2.91 2.74 -12.92
CA LEU A 89 3.02 2.98 -11.49
C LEU A 89 4.51 2.91 -11.14
N ALA A 90 5.00 3.82 -10.30
CA ALA A 90 6.41 3.89 -9.92
C ALA A 90 6.63 3.16 -8.57
N PRO A 91 6.81 1.83 -8.56
CA PRO A 91 6.99 1.10 -7.32
C PRO A 91 8.33 1.42 -6.67
N GLU A 92 8.29 1.66 -5.35
CA GLU A 92 9.49 1.78 -4.52
C GLU A 92 9.84 0.40 -3.96
N VAL A 93 11.06 -0.08 -4.27
CA VAL A 93 11.50 -1.44 -3.92
C VAL A 93 12.39 -1.41 -2.69
N GLN A 94 12.13 -2.32 -1.75
CA GLN A 94 12.95 -2.56 -0.57
C GLN A 94 13.27 -4.06 -0.50
N GLU A 95 14.56 -4.40 -0.57
CA GLU A 95 15.05 -5.78 -0.51
C GLU A 95 15.67 -6.08 0.84
N SER A 96 15.40 -7.28 1.37
CA SER A 96 15.95 -7.77 2.63
C SER A 96 15.78 -6.78 3.80
N THR A 97 14.68 -6.03 3.78
CA THR A 97 14.39 -5.00 4.80
C THR A 97 13.78 -5.65 6.03
N THR A 98 14.31 -5.29 7.21
CA THR A 98 13.73 -5.73 8.48
C THR A 98 12.58 -4.80 8.87
N CYS A 99 11.37 -5.34 8.90
CA CYS A 99 10.17 -4.61 9.32
C CYS A 99 9.25 -5.55 10.11
N CYS A 100 8.61 -5.04 11.16
CA CYS A 100 7.61 -5.78 11.93
C CYS A 100 8.09 -7.18 12.39
N TYR A 101 9.34 -7.28 12.84
CA TYR A 101 9.98 -8.53 13.29
C TYR A 101 10.19 -9.57 12.18
N ALA A 102 10.17 -9.17 10.92
CA ALA A 102 10.47 -10.03 9.78
C ALA A 102 11.46 -9.37 8.83
N VAL A 103 12.26 -10.19 8.14
CA VAL A 103 13.04 -9.77 6.97
C VAL A 103 12.19 -9.99 5.75
N GLN A 104 12.02 -8.97 4.93
CA GLN A 104 11.05 -8.95 3.82
C GLN A 104 11.66 -8.36 2.56
N ASP A 105 11.22 -8.87 1.41
CA ASP A 105 11.29 -8.17 0.14
C ASP A 105 9.93 -7.56 -0.15
N LYS A 106 9.89 -6.30 -0.58
CA LYS A 106 8.64 -5.59 -0.82
C LYS A 106 8.74 -4.51 -1.88
N ALA A 107 7.60 -4.19 -2.46
CA ALA A 107 7.41 -3.07 -3.37
C ALA A 107 6.20 -2.25 -2.91
N TRP A 108 6.40 -0.94 -2.81
CA TRP A 108 5.37 0.01 -2.41
C TRP A 108 4.85 0.79 -3.60
N VAL A 109 3.55 1.04 -3.64
CA VAL A 109 2.90 2.02 -4.50
C VAL A 109 1.86 2.79 -3.69
N SER A 110 1.61 4.04 -4.05
CA SER A 110 0.56 4.84 -3.42
C SER A 110 -0.59 5.06 -4.39
N ASP A 111 -1.81 5.01 -3.91
CA ASP A 111 -2.97 5.39 -4.70
C ASP A 111 -3.01 6.92 -4.94
N PRO A 112 -3.91 7.44 -5.79
CA PRO A 112 -3.97 8.87 -6.10
C PRO A 112 -4.24 9.77 -4.89
N ASP A 113 -4.78 9.24 -3.80
CA ASP A 113 -5.03 9.96 -2.56
C ASP A 113 -3.94 9.73 -1.50
N GLY A 114 -2.89 8.95 -1.84
CA GLY A 114 -1.72 8.69 -0.99
C GLY A 114 -1.88 7.49 -0.06
N ALA A 115 -2.89 6.64 -0.25
CA ALA A 115 -3.00 5.40 0.52
C ALA A 115 -1.92 4.40 0.09
N PRO A 116 -1.05 3.95 1.00
CA PRO A 116 0.07 3.08 0.64
C PRO A 116 -0.38 1.63 0.51
N TRP A 117 0.10 1.00 -0.54
CA TRP A 117 -0.06 -0.42 -0.82
C TRP A 117 1.31 -1.09 -0.93
N GLU A 118 1.48 -2.25 -0.31
CA GLU A 118 2.68 -3.07 -0.49
C GLU A 118 2.35 -4.42 -1.13
N VAL A 119 3.30 -4.92 -1.93
CA VAL A 119 3.39 -6.33 -2.32
C VAL A 119 4.67 -6.86 -1.70
N TYR A 120 4.57 -7.88 -0.85
CA TYR A 120 5.70 -8.32 -0.05
C TYR A 120 5.76 -9.84 0.13
N THR A 121 6.93 -10.34 0.48
CA THR A 121 7.13 -11.70 0.97
C THR A 121 8.02 -11.71 2.20
N VAL A 122 7.76 -12.64 3.11
CA VAL A 122 8.56 -12.85 4.32
C VAL A 122 9.69 -13.84 4.02
N LEU A 123 10.94 -13.41 4.21
CA LEU A 123 12.13 -14.22 3.98
C LEU A 123 12.54 -14.98 5.23
N ALA A 124 12.43 -14.35 6.39
CA ALA A 124 12.79 -14.90 7.70
C ALA A 124 12.16 -14.11 8.84
N ASP A 125 11.98 -14.74 9.99
CA ASP A 125 11.68 -14.03 11.23
C ASP A 125 12.91 -13.24 11.68
N ALA A 126 12.74 -11.95 12.00
CA ALA A 126 13.79 -11.16 12.64
C ALA A 126 13.81 -11.46 14.15
N SER A 127 15.02 -11.67 14.70
CA SER A 127 15.14 -11.80 16.16
C SER A 127 14.80 -10.47 16.84
N ALA A 128 14.21 -10.53 18.03
CA ALA A 128 13.78 -9.35 18.80
C ALA A 128 14.94 -8.35 19.08
N GLU A 129 16.19 -8.79 18.98
CA GLU A 129 17.37 -7.95 19.16
C GLU A 129 17.72 -7.09 17.94
N ILE A 130 17.29 -7.52 16.73
CA ILE A 130 17.55 -6.79 15.46
C ILE A 130 16.49 -5.70 15.24
N GLY A 131 15.29 -5.89 15.75
CA GLY A 131 14.17 -4.94 15.59
C GLY A 131 14.37 -3.57 16.26
N LEU A 132 15.40 -3.42 17.11
CA LEU A 132 15.72 -2.15 17.80
C LEU A 132 16.81 -1.33 17.10
N ALA A 133 17.46 -1.85 16.07
CA ALA A 133 18.60 -1.21 15.39
C ALA A 133 18.27 -0.72 13.96
N GLY A 134 17.06 -0.96 13.45
CA GLY A 134 16.62 -0.42 12.16
C GLY A 134 16.29 1.07 12.31
N ASP A 135 16.88 1.91 11.46
CA ASP A 135 16.42 3.28 11.30
C ASP A 135 14.92 3.25 10.91
N GLY A 136 14.15 4.17 11.46
CA GLY A 136 12.68 4.16 11.37
C GLY A 136 12.10 4.40 9.96
N SER A 137 12.72 3.83 8.91
CA SER A 137 12.37 4.05 7.50
C SER A 137 11.35 3.05 6.92
N CYS A 138 10.94 2.03 7.67
CA CYS A 138 10.03 1.01 7.15
C CYS A 138 8.61 1.50 6.85
N CYS A 139 8.21 2.66 7.35
CA CYS A 139 6.86 3.21 7.22
C CYS A 139 6.81 4.59 6.55
N ALA A 140 7.92 5.05 5.97
CA ALA A 140 7.99 6.37 5.31
C ALA A 140 7.54 6.25 3.86
N GLY A 141 6.24 6.34 3.62
CA GLY A 141 5.74 6.85 2.35
C GLY A 141 6.10 8.34 2.24
N ALA A 142 6.84 8.70 1.20
CA ALA A 142 7.11 10.03 0.65
C ALA A 142 7.47 11.14 1.64
N GLU A 143 8.70 11.62 1.55
CA GLU A 143 9.17 12.86 2.15
C GLU A 143 8.32 14.06 1.73
N ALA A 144 7.65 14.66 2.70
CA ALA A 144 7.24 16.05 2.59
C ALA A 144 8.47 16.91 2.93
N SER A 145 8.90 17.70 1.96
CA SER A 145 9.97 18.71 2.06
C SER A 145 9.86 19.54 3.33
N GLU A 146 11.04 19.80 3.93
CA GLU A 146 11.37 20.72 5.00
C GLU A 146 10.40 21.89 5.21
N LEU A 147 9.96 22.05 6.46
CA LEU A 147 9.97 23.35 7.15
C LEU A 147 9.80 23.19 8.68
N VAL A 148 10.87 23.61 9.38
CA VAL A 148 10.89 24.24 10.71
C VAL A 148 10.52 23.42 11.95
N ASN A 149 11.55 23.08 12.66
CA ASN A 149 11.74 22.73 14.06
C ASN A 149 10.88 23.55 15.05
N ILE A 150 9.96 22.88 15.77
CA ILE A 150 9.66 23.20 17.16
C ILE A 150 9.31 21.88 17.88
N GLY A 151 10.03 21.61 18.97
CA GLY A 151 10.06 20.35 19.67
C GLY A 151 8.71 19.82 20.17
N ALA A 152 8.47 18.56 19.82
CA ALA A 152 7.70 17.63 20.62
C ALA A 152 8.23 16.23 20.32
N LYS A 153 8.71 15.56 21.37
CA LYS A 153 9.08 14.15 21.30
C LYS A 153 7.83 13.33 21.12
N THR A 154 7.59 12.85 19.91
CA THR A 154 6.66 11.75 19.67
C THR A 154 7.49 10.58 19.17
N SER A 155 7.50 9.49 19.92
CA SER A 155 8.02 8.20 19.46
C SER A 155 7.34 7.81 18.15
N PRO A 156 8.08 7.39 17.11
CA PRO A 156 7.48 6.78 15.96
C PRO A 156 6.92 5.41 16.38
N ALA A 157 5.62 5.25 16.27
CA ALA A 157 5.02 3.92 16.30
C ALA A 157 5.38 3.25 14.97
N CYS A 158 6.30 2.31 15.00
CA CYS A 158 6.49 1.36 13.90
C CYS A 158 5.33 0.38 13.89
N CYS A 159 4.67 0.24 12.74
CA CYS A 159 3.71 -0.78 12.28
C CYS A 159 2.57 -1.10 13.23
#